data_5e6244834ace47b4207f8c7b7a5a55b5
#
_entry.id   5e6244834ace47b4207f8c7b7a5a55b5
#
_cell.length_a   1.000
_cell.length_b   1.000
_cell.length_c   1.000
_cell.angle_alpha   90.00
_cell.angle_beta   90.00
_cell.angle_gamma   90.00
#
_symmetry.space_group_name_H-M   'P 1'
#
loop_
_entity.id
_entity.type
_entity.pdbx_description
1 polymer ?
#
loop_
_entity_poly.entity_id
_entity_poly.type
_entity_poly.pdbx_seq_one_letter_code
_entity_poly.pdbx_strand_id
1 'polypeptide(L)'
;MNGFYEKKREDNKRLEAHGNGNHSYPSHFHNNLEIFLVRKGDYEVIINGERHVTCGGEAFVVDSYDLHEYRQITARADEDARVILIPYALLGRFNAQRKGLRIAVNRIEDERFCTELIGLTDKYLTPTQTESAREAAAGLVLSLIFEKLQFTAEKPRGEAALVRKMLTYIQEHYLESVTRKTLSRELGYAEAHLSRVFHRFVKTGISEYINGLRLDYIARRLQEGYTGTTLELIYEAGFNSQQTYYRVRKKSKK
;
A
#
# COMPACT_ATOMS: atom_id res chain seq x y z
N MET A 1 2.82 19.02 -3.56
CA MET A 1 3.22 18.19 -2.39
C MET A 1 4.28 17.22 -2.87
N ASN A 2 5.46 17.19 -2.24
CA ASN A 2 6.56 16.28 -2.59
C ASN A 2 6.57 15.13 -1.56
N GLY A 3 5.91 14.02 -1.88
CA GLY A 3 5.97 12.83 -1.07
C GLY A 3 7.04 11.84 -1.53
N PHE A 4 7.43 10.90 -0.68
CA PHE A 4 8.36 9.84 -1.02
C PHE A 4 7.67 8.47 -0.99
N TYR A 5 8.19 7.54 -1.79
CA TYR A 5 7.74 6.16 -1.79
C TYR A 5 8.39 5.38 -0.65
N GLU A 6 7.58 4.82 0.24
CA GLU A 6 8.07 4.05 1.38
C GLU A 6 8.24 2.57 1.02
N LYS A 7 9.32 2.25 0.31
CA LYS A 7 9.61 0.89 -0.15
C LYS A 7 9.68 -0.14 0.99
N LYS A 8 10.12 0.26 2.18
CA LYS A 8 10.20 -0.65 3.34
C LYS A 8 8.84 -1.25 3.72
N ARG A 9 7.75 -0.53 3.48
CA ARG A 9 6.39 -1.03 3.73
C ARG A 9 5.97 -2.09 2.72
N GLU A 10 6.46 -2.01 1.49
CA GLU A 10 6.22 -3.02 0.47
C GLU A 10 6.99 -4.30 0.74
N ASP A 11 8.21 -4.18 1.25
CA ASP A 11 9.04 -5.31 1.66
C ASP A 11 8.45 -6.03 2.89
N ASN A 12 7.74 -5.30 3.76
CA ASN A 12 7.05 -5.85 4.90
C ASN A 12 5.62 -6.29 4.55
N LYS A 13 5.50 -7.55 4.14
CA LYS A 13 4.22 -8.17 3.74
C LYS A 13 3.34 -8.58 4.93
N ARG A 14 3.69 -8.16 6.14
CA ARG A 14 2.93 -8.48 7.34
C ARG A 14 1.85 -7.44 7.59
N LEU A 15 0.71 -7.93 8.02
CA LEU A 15 -0.33 -7.10 8.60
C LEU A 15 0.21 -6.46 9.90
N GLU A 16 0.21 -5.14 9.95
CA GLU A 16 0.65 -4.38 11.11
C GLU A 16 -0.49 -3.56 11.69
N ALA A 17 -0.51 -3.48 13.01
CA ALA A 17 -1.36 -2.54 13.74
C ALA A 17 -0.49 -1.84 14.80
N HIS A 18 -0.45 -0.53 14.73
CA HIS A 18 0.30 0.31 15.65
C HIS A 18 -0.67 0.97 16.62
N GLY A 19 -0.41 0.77 17.92
CA GLY A 19 -1.20 1.34 19.01
C GLY A 19 -0.88 2.80 19.27
N ASN A 20 -1.33 3.30 20.43
CA ASN A 20 -1.13 4.68 20.84
C ASN A 20 0.35 5.11 20.75
N GLY A 21 0.55 6.33 20.31
CA GLY A 21 1.86 6.94 20.13
C GLY A 21 1.78 8.16 19.21
N ASN A 22 2.91 8.78 18.97
CA ASN A 22 2.97 9.86 17.98
C ASN A 22 2.86 9.29 16.57
N HIS A 23 1.71 9.49 15.94
CA HIS A 23 1.45 9.10 14.55
C HIS A 23 1.79 10.19 13.53
N SER A 24 2.68 11.14 13.87
CA SER A 24 3.15 12.11 12.89
C SER A 24 4.10 11.45 11.90
N TYR A 25 3.74 11.50 10.62
CA TYR A 25 4.53 10.94 9.54
C TYR A 25 4.51 11.87 8.32
N PRO A 26 5.67 12.18 7.73
CA PRO A 26 5.73 13.09 6.59
C PRO A 26 5.08 12.50 5.35
N SER A 27 4.78 13.35 4.38
CA SER A 27 4.10 12.98 3.14
C SER A 27 4.79 11.82 2.41
N HIS A 28 4.09 10.69 2.28
CA HIS A 28 4.59 9.45 1.70
C HIS A 28 3.47 8.65 1.02
N PHE A 29 3.82 7.56 0.37
CA PHE A 29 2.88 6.59 -0.18
C PHE A 29 3.53 5.20 -0.28
N HIS A 30 2.70 4.17 -0.25
CA HIS A 30 3.07 2.75 -0.33
C HIS A 30 1.94 1.91 -0.95
N ASN A 31 2.16 0.61 -1.17
CA ASN A 31 1.16 -0.28 -1.76
C ASN A 31 0.10 -0.81 -0.78
N ASN A 32 0.35 -0.73 0.53
CA ASN A 32 -0.62 -1.18 1.52
C ASN A 32 -1.86 -0.28 1.51
N LEU A 33 -3.02 -0.83 1.85
CA LEU A 33 -4.15 -0.03 2.31
C LEU A 33 -3.88 0.32 3.78
N GLU A 34 -4.04 1.59 4.12
CA GLU A 34 -3.84 2.06 5.48
C GLU A 34 -5.14 2.60 6.07
N ILE A 35 -5.37 2.30 7.34
CA ILE A 35 -6.53 2.79 8.08
C ILE A 35 -6.00 3.51 9.32
N PHE A 36 -6.28 4.79 9.41
CA PHE A 36 -5.99 5.59 10.58
C PHE A 36 -7.26 5.81 11.38
N LEU A 37 -7.34 5.20 12.55
CA LEU A 37 -8.47 5.28 13.48
C LEU A 37 -8.11 6.26 14.59
N VAL A 38 -8.91 7.29 14.77
CA VAL A 38 -8.73 8.29 15.82
C VAL A 38 -9.97 8.29 16.68
N ARG A 39 -9.93 7.62 17.86
CA ARG A 39 -11.01 7.72 18.84
C ARG A 39 -10.91 9.02 19.64
N LYS A 40 -9.68 9.41 20.00
CA LYS A 40 -9.33 10.67 20.63
C LYS A 40 -7.96 11.13 20.18
N GLY A 41 -7.80 12.40 19.82
CA GLY A 41 -6.53 12.97 19.41
C GLY A 41 -6.70 14.10 18.40
N ASP A 42 -5.84 15.08 18.48
CA ASP A 42 -5.88 16.25 17.59
C ASP A 42 -4.89 16.05 16.45
N TYR A 43 -5.41 15.69 15.27
CA TYR A 43 -4.60 15.38 14.08
C TYR A 43 -5.01 16.20 12.87
N GLU A 44 -4.01 16.56 12.08
CA GLU A 44 -4.17 16.95 10.69
C GLU A 44 -3.82 15.73 9.81
N VAL A 45 -4.76 15.34 8.96
CA VAL A 45 -4.66 14.23 8.02
C VAL A 45 -4.76 14.78 6.61
N ILE A 46 -3.77 14.54 5.78
CA ILE A 46 -3.76 14.99 4.39
C ILE A 46 -3.69 13.77 3.48
N ILE A 47 -4.69 13.59 2.61
CA ILE A 47 -4.75 12.47 1.66
C ILE A 47 -4.94 13.03 0.26
N ASN A 48 -4.01 12.76 -0.65
CA ASN A 48 -4.00 13.26 -2.03
C ASN A 48 -4.12 14.79 -2.15
N GLY A 49 -3.71 15.53 -1.11
CA GLY A 49 -3.79 16.99 -1.04
C GLY A 49 -5.06 17.50 -0.38
N GLU A 50 -6.03 16.67 -0.09
CA GLU A 50 -7.20 17.01 0.71
C GLU A 50 -6.84 17.00 2.20
N ARG A 51 -7.15 18.09 2.89
CA ARG A 51 -6.77 18.32 4.28
C ARG A 51 -7.97 18.15 5.19
N HIS A 52 -7.82 17.32 6.20
CA HIS A 52 -8.79 17.09 7.27
C HIS A 52 -8.15 17.41 8.62
N VAL A 53 -8.94 17.96 9.53
CA VAL A 53 -8.58 18.14 10.93
C VAL A 53 -9.58 17.35 11.77
N THR A 54 -9.08 16.54 12.70
CA THR A 54 -9.90 15.72 13.58
C THR A 54 -9.49 15.91 15.03
N CYS A 55 -10.44 15.80 15.94
CA CYS A 55 -10.22 15.68 17.39
C CYS A 55 -10.62 14.30 17.93
N GLY A 56 -11.10 13.41 17.04
CA GLY A 56 -11.47 12.04 17.33
C GLY A 56 -12.85 11.63 16.82
N GLY A 57 -13.20 10.36 17.02
CA GLY A 57 -14.45 9.75 16.55
C GLY A 57 -14.45 9.41 15.05
N GLU A 58 -13.31 9.30 14.42
CA GLU A 58 -13.19 9.21 12.97
C GLU A 58 -12.21 8.14 12.50
N ALA A 59 -12.47 7.62 11.31
CA ALA A 59 -11.57 6.73 10.59
C ALA A 59 -11.18 7.35 9.23
N PHE A 60 -9.91 7.28 8.89
CA PHE A 60 -9.39 7.67 7.59
C PHE A 60 -8.88 6.44 6.86
N VAL A 61 -9.29 6.27 5.59
CA VAL A 61 -8.89 5.13 4.77
C VAL A 61 -8.04 5.63 3.62
N VAL A 62 -6.77 5.26 3.63
CA VAL A 62 -5.79 5.57 2.61
C VAL A 62 -5.67 4.38 1.68
N ASP A 63 -6.08 4.56 0.42
CA ASP A 63 -5.99 3.50 -0.59
C ASP A 63 -4.54 3.27 -1.03
N SER A 64 -4.25 2.08 -1.56
CA SER A 64 -2.94 1.75 -2.11
C SER A 64 -2.42 2.86 -3.03
N TYR A 65 -1.19 3.28 -2.78
CA TYR A 65 -0.51 4.36 -3.51
C TYR A 65 -1.13 5.76 -3.40
N ASP A 66 -2.04 6.01 -2.48
CA ASP A 66 -2.48 7.37 -2.17
C ASP A 66 -1.39 8.09 -1.37
N LEU A 67 -1.11 9.33 -1.79
CA LEU A 67 -0.17 10.20 -1.08
C LEU A 67 -0.81 10.69 0.21
N HIS A 68 -0.18 10.44 1.34
CA HIS A 68 -0.75 10.82 2.64
C HIS A 68 0.29 11.29 3.64
N GLU A 69 -0.18 12.03 4.63
CA GLU A 69 0.61 12.63 5.70
C GLU A 69 -0.26 12.75 6.94
N TYR A 70 0.31 12.45 8.10
CA TYR A 70 -0.31 12.67 9.40
C TYR A 70 0.55 13.61 10.24
N ARG A 71 -0.10 14.52 10.92
CA ARG A 71 0.55 15.43 11.85
C ARG A 71 -0.29 15.57 13.12
N GLN A 72 0.26 15.16 14.24
CA GLN A 72 -0.31 15.45 15.54
C GLN A 72 -0.23 16.94 15.79
N ILE A 73 -1.37 17.59 16.06
CA ILE A 73 -1.46 19.03 16.31
C ILE A 73 -1.14 19.31 17.78
N THR A 74 -1.75 18.53 18.68
CA THR A 74 -1.56 18.65 20.12
C THR A 74 -1.33 17.26 20.71
N ALA A 75 -0.26 17.08 21.49
CA ALA A 75 -0.06 15.86 22.24
C ALA A 75 -1.01 15.82 23.44
N ARG A 76 -1.76 14.73 23.60
CA ARG A 76 -2.75 14.54 24.66
C ARG A 76 -2.40 13.30 25.50
N ALA A 77 -2.59 13.38 26.81
CA ALA A 77 -2.38 12.24 27.69
C ALA A 77 -3.44 11.13 27.52
N ASP A 78 -4.65 11.49 27.02
CA ASP A 78 -5.77 10.58 26.76
C ASP A 78 -5.89 10.21 25.28
N GLU A 79 -4.81 10.35 24.51
CA GLU A 79 -4.77 9.99 23.10
C GLU A 79 -5.08 8.52 22.88
N ASP A 80 -5.93 8.25 21.88
CA ASP A 80 -6.32 6.90 21.52
C ASP A 80 -6.53 6.80 20.02
N ALA A 81 -5.48 6.40 19.35
CA ALA A 81 -5.42 6.25 17.89
C ALA A 81 -4.71 4.97 17.49
N ARG A 82 -5.04 4.43 16.30
CA ARG A 82 -4.42 3.24 15.73
C ARG A 82 -4.14 3.45 14.26
N VAL A 83 -3.02 2.93 13.80
CA VAL A 83 -2.71 2.80 12.38
C VAL A 83 -2.70 1.32 12.03
N ILE A 84 -3.50 0.91 11.04
CA ILE A 84 -3.55 -0.46 10.54
C ILE A 84 -3.02 -0.45 9.11
N LEU A 85 -2.00 -1.27 8.84
CA LEU A 85 -1.40 -1.45 7.53
C LEU A 85 -1.78 -2.83 6.99
N ILE A 86 -2.60 -2.86 5.95
CA ILE A 86 -3.07 -4.10 5.32
C ILE A 86 -2.28 -4.31 4.03
N PRO A 87 -1.45 -5.36 3.94
CA PRO A 87 -0.64 -5.64 2.77
C PRO A 87 -1.47 -5.81 1.50
N TYR A 88 -0.94 -5.36 0.37
CA TYR A 88 -1.60 -5.45 -0.94
C TYR A 88 -2.08 -6.88 -1.26
N ALA A 89 -1.32 -7.90 -0.84
CA ALA A 89 -1.67 -9.31 -1.04
C ALA A 89 -3.01 -9.71 -0.40
N LEU A 90 -3.44 -9.04 0.67
CA LEU A 90 -4.71 -9.31 1.36
C LEU A 90 -5.88 -8.50 0.77
N LEU A 91 -5.65 -7.60 -0.17
CA LEU A 91 -6.68 -6.72 -0.75
C LEU A 91 -7.45 -7.34 -1.92
N GLY A 92 -7.16 -8.59 -2.30
CA GLY A 92 -7.74 -9.22 -3.49
C GLY A 92 -9.27 -9.13 -3.53
N ARG A 93 -9.95 -9.53 -2.45
CA ARG A 93 -11.42 -9.47 -2.34
C ARG A 93 -11.94 -8.03 -2.35
N PHE A 94 -11.32 -7.14 -1.57
CA PHE A 94 -11.67 -5.73 -1.52
C PHE A 94 -11.56 -5.07 -2.89
N ASN A 95 -10.46 -5.31 -3.60
CA ASN A 95 -10.23 -4.79 -4.94
C ASN A 95 -11.23 -5.35 -5.98
N ALA A 96 -11.58 -6.64 -5.89
CA ALA A 96 -12.58 -7.26 -6.76
C ALA A 96 -13.98 -6.66 -6.54
N GLN A 97 -14.38 -6.39 -5.30
CA GLN A 97 -15.68 -5.80 -4.98
C GLN A 97 -15.84 -4.39 -5.52
N ARG A 98 -14.81 -3.54 -5.44
CA ARG A 98 -14.87 -2.16 -5.93
C ARG A 98 -14.78 -2.03 -7.46
N LYS A 99 -14.49 -3.10 -8.21
CA LYS A 99 -14.50 -3.16 -9.68
C LYS A 99 -13.70 -2.04 -10.35
N GLY A 100 -12.51 -1.73 -9.81
CA GLY A 100 -11.65 -0.67 -10.32
C GLY A 100 -12.07 0.77 -9.95
N LEU A 101 -13.15 0.95 -9.20
CA LEU A 101 -13.51 2.24 -8.62
C LEU A 101 -12.51 2.65 -7.54
N ARG A 102 -12.43 3.94 -7.23
CA ARG A 102 -11.58 4.52 -6.20
C ARG A 102 -12.43 4.95 -4.99
N ILE A 103 -11.79 5.02 -3.85
CA ILE A 103 -12.39 5.67 -2.68
C ILE A 103 -12.63 7.14 -3.03
N ALA A 104 -13.89 7.58 -2.94
CA ALA A 104 -14.30 8.96 -3.23
C ALA A 104 -14.11 9.86 -2.01
N VAL A 105 -14.42 9.34 -0.82
CA VAL A 105 -14.28 10.04 0.46
C VAL A 105 -13.45 9.16 1.37
N ASN A 106 -12.30 9.66 1.77
CA ASN A 106 -11.31 8.94 2.59
C ASN A 106 -11.62 9.01 4.10
N ARG A 107 -12.66 9.74 4.52
CA ARG A 107 -13.03 10.02 5.91
C ARG A 107 -14.37 9.37 6.25
N ILE A 108 -14.46 8.69 7.39
CA ILE A 108 -15.66 8.12 7.97
C ILE A 108 -15.88 8.79 9.33
N GLU A 109 -16.91 9.62 9.43
CA GLU A 109 -17.32 10.36 10.63
C GLU A 109 -18.36 9.54 11.40
N ASP A 110 -17.91 8.55 12.17
CA ASP A 110 -18.76 7.65 12.93
C ASP A 110 -17.98 7.15 14.17
N GLU A 111 -18.17 7.82 15.31
CA GLU A 111 -17.47 7.56 16.56
C GLU A 111 -17.69 6.12 17.06
N ARG A 112 -18.93 5.62 16.95
CA ARG A 112 -19.27 4.26 17.35
C ARG A 112 -18.54 3.23 16.49
N PHE A 113 -18.55 3.44 15.18
CA PHE A 113 -17.84 2.59 14.23
C PHE A 113 -16.32 2.63 14.43
N CYS A 114 -15.74 3.81 14.64
CA CYS A 114 -14.32 3.97 14.96
C CYS A 114 -13.95 3.19 16.23
N THR A 115 -14.75 3.29 17.29
CA THR A 115 -14.55 2.58 18.56
C THR A 115 -14.64 1.06 18.37
N GLU A 116 -15.58 0.57 17.57
CA GLU A 116 -15.73 -0.85 17.24
C GLU A 116 -14.48 -1.38 16.51
N LEU A 117 -13.99 -0.66 15.50
CA LEU A 117 -12.79 -1.03 14.75
C LEU A 117 -11.54 -1.05 15.64
N ILE A 118 -11.39 -0.10 16.56
CA ILE A 118 -10.29 -0.10 17.55
C ILE A 118 -10.39 -1.36 18.42
N GLY A 119 -11.57 -1.71 18.91
CA GLY A 119 -11.78 -2.93 19.70
C GLY A 119 -11.41 -4.20 18.94
N LEU A 120 -11.77 -4.31 17.67
CA LEU A 120 -11.36 -5.42 16.81
C LEU A 120 -9.83 -5.45 16.60
N THR A 121 -9.22 -4.28 16.38
CA THR A 121 -7.78 -4.13 16.22
C THR A 121 -7.02 -4.60 17.46
N ASP A 122 -7.39 -4.09 18.62
CA ASP A 122 -6.73 -4.40 19.89
C ASP A 122 -6.89 -5.87 20.28
N LYS A 123 -7.98 -6.52 19.88
CA LYS A 123 -8.24 -7.92 20.20
C LYS A 123 -7.59 -8.91 19.22
N TYR A 124 -7.60 -8.61 17.94
CA TYR A 124 -7.27 -9.60 16.91
C TYR A 124 -6.05 -9.24 16.05
N LEU A 125 -5.66 -7.97 15.95
CA LEU A 125 -4.51 -7.57 15.13
C LEU A 125 -3.21 -7.44 15.95
N THR A 126 -3.12 -8.16 17.06
CA THR A 126 -1.94 -8.15 17.94
C THR A 126 -0.92 -9.22 17.55
N PRO A 127 0.37 -9.04 17.90
CA PRO A 127 1.40 -10.05 17.65
C PRO A 127 1.16 -11.40 18.35
N THR A 128 0.31 -11.44 19.38
CA THR A 128 -0.04 -12.66 20.12
C THR A 128 -0.99 -13.58 19.38
N GLN A 129 -1.69 -13.08 18.37
CA GLN A 129 -2.59 -13.87 17.54
C GLN A 129 -1.83 -14.60 16.41
N THR A 130 -2.37 -15.72 15.96
CA THR A 130 -1.85 -16.43 14.80
C THR A 130 -1.99 -15.58 13.54
N GLU A 131 -1.14 -15.79 12.54
CA GLU A 131 -1.22 -15.07 11.26
C GLU A 131 -2.59 -15.24 10.60
N SER A 132 -3.12 -16.48 10.57
CA SER A 132 -4.45 -16.77 10.01
C SER A 132 -5.58 -16.01 10.74
N ALA A 133 -5.52 -15.90 12.07
CA ALA A 133 -6.53 -15.14 12.83
C ALA A 133 -6.44 -13.63 12.53
N ARG A 134 -5.23 -13.10 12.40
CA ARG A 134 -5.00 -11.70 12.04
C ARG A 134 -5.47 -11.38 10.62
N GLU A 135 -5.21 -12.26 9.64
CA GLU A 135 -5.70 -12.11 8.28
C GLU A 135 -7.23 -12.16 8.19
N ALA A 136 -7.86 -13.07 8.93
CA ALA A 136 -9.32 -13.15 9.00
C ALA A 136 -9.92 -11.87 9.60
N ALA A 137 -9.31 -11.33 10.66
CA ALA A 137 -9.74 -10.07 11.27
C ALA A 137 -9.54 -8.88 10.32
N ALA A 138 -8.43 -8.82 9.58
CA ALA A 138 -8.22 -7.80 8.55
C ALA A 138 -9.28 -7.87 7.45
N GLY A 139 -9.66 -9.07 7.02
CA GLY A 139 -10.76 -9.30 6.08
C GLY A 139 -12.10 -8.79 6.60
N LEU A 140 -12.40 -8.98 7.89
CA LEU A 140 -13.58 -8.44 8.55
C LEU A 140 -13.55 -6.91 8.58
N VAL A 141 -12.44 -6.31 9.01
CA VAL A 141 -12.24 -4.86 9.05
C VAL A 141 -12.44 -4.25 7.65
N LEU A 142 -11.84 -4.84 6.61
CA LEU A 142 -12.02 -4.40 5.23
C LEU A 142 -13.48 -4.48 4.77
N SER A 143 -14.21 -5.53 5.15
CA SER A 143 -15.62 -5.68 4.78
C SER A 143 -16.50 -4.63 5.45
N LEU A 144 -16.29 -4.37 6.74
CA LEU A 144 -17.01 -3.34 7.50
C LEU A 144 -16.76 -1.93 6.95
N ILE A 145 -15.49 -1.62 6.62
CA ILE A 145 -15.11 -0.35 6.01
C ILE A 145 -15.72 -0.19 4.63
N PHE A 146 -15.75 -1.27 3.83
CA PHE A 146 -16.31 -1.24 2.48
C PHE A 146 -17.76 -0.74 2.46
N GLU A 147 -18.56 -1.12 3.45
CA GLU A 147 -19.96 -0.71 3.58
C GLU A 147 -20.12 0.81 3.90
N LYS A 148 -19.10 1.41 4.50
CA LYS A 148 -19.09 2.84 4.84
C LYS A 148 -18.47 3.72 3.76
N LEU A 149 -17.67 3.15 2.86
CA LEU A 149 -16.97 3.89 1.83
C LEU A 149 -17.86 4.25 0.66
N GLN A 150 -17.63 5.44 0.13
CA GLN A 150 -18.16 5.86 -1.17
C GLN A 150 -17.10 5.68 -2.24
N PHE A 151 -17.52 5.23 -3.41
CA PHE A 151 -16.61 4.96 -4.52
C PHE A 151 -16.94 5.82 -5.73
N THR A 152 -15.91 6.17 -6.52
CA THR A 152 -16.02 6.99 -7.73
C THR A 152 -15.21 6.41 -8.88
N ALA A 153 -15.70 6.66 -10.10
CA ALA A 153 -14.95 6.39 -11.33
C ALA A 153 -14.03 7.57 -11.74
N GLU A 154 -14.06 8.69 -11.02
CA GLU A 154 -13.22 9.83 -11.31
C GLU A 154 -11.73 9.46 -11.28
N LYS A 155 -11.03 9.85 -12.35
CA LYS A 155 -9.59 9.60 -12.47
C LYS A 155 -8.82 10.78 -11.90
N PRO A 156 -7.98 10.58 -10.88
CA PRO A 156 -7.14 11.65 -10.38
C PRO A 156 -6.21 12.16 -11.48
N ARG A 157 -5.89 13.45 -11.41
CA ARG A 157 -5.02 14.14 -12.37
C ARG A 157 -3.65 14.41 -11.76
N GLY A 158 -2.67 14.71 -12.61
CA GLY A 158 -1.31 15.09 -12.19
C GLY A 158 -0.33 13.91 -12.10
N GLU A 159 0.90 14.22 -11.75
CA GLU A 159 2.02 13.25 -11.76
C GLU A 159 1.90 12.18 -10.68
N ALA A 160 1.41 12.50 -9.49
CA ALA A 160 1.16 11.51 -8.43
C ALA A 160 0.15 10.45 -8.88
N ALA A 161 -0.92 10.88 -9.56
CA ALA A 161 -1.89 9.98 -10.15
C ALA A 161 -1.31 9.10 -11.25
N LEU A 162 -0.39 9.65 -12.04
CA LEU A 162 0.33 8.88 -13.07
C LEU A 162 1.23 7.83 -12.43
N VAL A 163 1.99 8.20 -11.38
CA VAL A 163 2.84 7.24 -10.65
C VAL A 163 2.01 6.12 -10.04
N ARG A 164 0.87 6.45 -9.41
CA ARG A 164 -0.06 5.44 -8.90
C ARG A 164 -0.49 4.46 -9.99
N LYS A 165 -0.91 4.94 -11.17
CA LYS A 165 -1.28 4.07 -12.29
C LYS A 165 -0.13 3.17 -12.74
N MET A 166 1.09 3.72 -12.80
CA MET A 166 2.29 2.94 -13.14
C MET A 166 2.53 1.84 -12.13
N LEU A 167 2.49 2.16 -10.82
CA LEU A 167 2.73 1.21 -9.74
C LEU A 167 1.65 0.12 -9.71
N THR A 168 0.37 0.50 -9.84
CA THR A 168 -0.75 -0.46 -9.90
C THR A 168 -0.57 -1.42 -11.09
N TYR A 169 -0.32 -0.89 -12.29
CA TYR A 169 -0.09 -1.73 -13.47
C TYR A 169 1.10 -2.68 -13.28
N ILE A 170 2.22 -2.16 -12.77
CA ILE A 170 3.40 -3.00 -12.49
C ILE A 170 3.07 -4.10 -11.47
N GLN A 171 2.36 -3.76 -10.39
CA GLN A 171 1.99 -4.71 -9.35
C GLN A 171 1.09 -5.85 -9.85
N GLU A 172 0.20 -5.55 -10.78
CA GLU A 172 -0.71 -6.53 -11.40
C GLU A 172 -0.01 -7.41 -12.45
N HIS A 173 1.08 -6.92 -13.08
CA HIS A 173 1.69 -7.54 -14.24
C HIS A 173 3.20 -7.86 -14.11
N TYR A 174 3.85 -7.66 -12.95
CA TYR A 174 5.32 -7.78 -12.83
C TYR A 174 5.87 -9.18 -13.16
N LEU A 175 5.06 -10.22 -13.08
CA LEU A 175 5.42 -11.59 -13.51
C LEU A 175 5.42 -11.76 -15.04
N GLU A 176 4.78 -10.81 -15.74
CA GLU A 176 4.70 -10.78 -17.20
C GLU A 176 5.84 -9.94 -17.80
N SER A 177 5.84 -9.80 -19.12
CA SER A 177 6.82 -8.96 -19.83
C SER A 177 6.48 -7.46 -19.72
N VAL A 178 6.69 -6.88 -18.52
CA VAL A 178 6.51 -5.44 -18.30
C VAL A 178 7.80 -4.69 -18.63
N THR A 179 7.69 -3.71 -19.52
CA THR A 179 8.77 -2.84 -19.95
C THR A 179 8.31 -1.38 -19.96
N ARG A 180 9.24 -0.43 -20.10
CA ARG A 180 8.89 1.00 -20.32
C ARG A 180 8.00 1.18 -21.56
N LYS A 181 8.24 0.37 -22.61
CA LYS A 181 7.46 0.40 -23.84
C LYS A 181 6.02 -0.08 -23.62
N THR A 182 5.81 -1.15 -22.84
CA THR A 182 4.46 -1.61 -22.49
C THR A 182 3.72 -0.58 -21.66
N LEU A 183 4.37 0.00 -20.65
CA LEU A 183 3.79 1.09 -19.84
C LEU A 183 3.43 2.31 -20.70
N SER A 184 4.30 2.70 -21.64
CA SER A 184 4.06 3.80 -22.56
C SER A 184 2.79 3.58 -23.39
N ARG A 185 2.62 2.38 -23.93
CA ARG A 185 1.43 1.99 -24.71
C ARG A 185 0.17 2.00 -23.86
N GLU A 186 0.21 1.38 -22.68
CA GLU A 186 -0.97 1.22 -21.81
C GLU A 186 -1.43 2.55 -21.18
N LEU A 187 -0.49 3.41 -20.82
CA LEU A 187 -0.81 4.66 -20.14
C LEU A 187 -0.92 5.87 -21.04
N GLY A 188 -0.48 5.75 -22.31
CA GLY A 188 -0.57 6.84 -23.30
C GLY A 188 0.44 7.97 -23.10
N TYR A 189 1.60 7.71 -22.48
CA TYR A 189 2.65 8.68 -22.23
C TYR A 189 3.99 8.23 -22.80
N ALA A 190 4.84 9.18 -23.23
CA ALA A 190 6.18 8.89 -23.71
C ALA A 190 7.04 8.21 -22.64
N GLU A 191 7.86 7.21 -23.01
CA GLU A 191 8.73 6.44 -22.09
C GLU A 191 9.65 7.35 -21.26
N ALA A 192 10.20 8.41 -21.87
CA ALA A 192 11.05 9.37 -21.17
C ALA A 192 10.31 10.15 -20.08
N HIS A 193 9.03 10.50 -20.32
CA HIS A 193 8.18 11.16 -19.33
C HIS A 193 7.87 10.22 -18.16
N LEU A 194 7.43 8.99 -18.45
CA LEU A 194 7.18 7.97 -17.42
C LEU A 194 8.42 7.72 -16.57
N SER A 195 9.59 7.58 -17.18
CA SER A 195 10.85 7.34 -16.45
C SER A 195 11.22 8.49 -15.52
N ARG A 196 11.06 9.74 -15.96
CA ARG A 196 11.34 10.92 -15.12
C ARG A 196 10.37 11.03 -13.94
N VAL A 197 9.07 10.88 -14.22
CA VAL A 197 8.03 10.96 -13.19
C VAL A 197 8.21 9.84 -12.18
N PHE A 198 8.37 8.60 -12.63
CA PHE A 198 8.61 7.45 -11.76
C PHE A 198 9.82 7.66 -10.85
N HIS A 199 10.96 8.03 -11.43
CA HIS A 199 12.18 8.26 -10.64
C HIS A 199 12.05 9.41 -9.63
N ARG A 200 11.29 10.46 -9.97
CA ARG A 200 11.04 11.58 -9.05
C ARG A 200 10.35 11.13 -7.76
N PHE A 201 9.36 10.25 -7.88
CA PHE A 201 8.54 9.80 -6.75
C PHE A 201 9.11 8.54 -6.06
N VAL A 202 9.50 7.53 -6.85
CA VAL A 202 9.90 6.21 -6.33
C VAL A 202 11.40 6.13 -6.03
N LYS A 203 12.20 7.12 -6.48
CA LYS A 203 13.66 7.23 -6.28
C LYS A 203 14.48 6.07 -6.85
N THR A 204 13.87 5.25 -7.71
CA THR A 204 14.53 4.17 -8.44
C THR A 204 14.04 4.10 -9.89
N GLY A 205 14.69 3.33 -10.74
CA GLY A 205 14.26 3.13 -12.13
C GLY A 205 13.15 2.09 -12.23
N ILE A 206 12.24 2.23 -13.23
CA ILE A 206 11.13 1.31 -13.48
C ILE A 206 11.60 -0.15 -13.54
N SER A 207 12.65 -0.44 -14.33
CA SER A 207 13.17 -1.81 -14.47
C SER A 207 13.78 -2.35 -13.18
N GLU A 208 14.38 -1.48 -12.38
CA GLU A 208 14.96 -1.86 -11.08
C GLU A 208 13.85 -2.20 -10.08
N TYR A 209 12.78 -1.41 -10.05
CA TYR A 209 11.60 -1.64 -9.24
C TYR A 209 10.93 -2.97 -9.58
N ILE A 210 10.65 -3.22 -10.87
CA ILE A 210 10.06 -4.49 -11.36
C ILE A 210 10.94 -5.69 -10.95
N ASN A 211 12.25 -5.57 -11.12
CA ASN A 211 13.17 -6.64 -10.75
C ASN A 211 13.19 -6.91 -9.23
N GLY A 212 13.00 -5.87 -8.41
CA GLY A 212 12.83 -6.02 -6.96
C GLY A 212 11.62 -6.90 -6.63
N LEU A 213 10.44 -6.58 -7.19
CA LEU A 213 9.23 -7.38 -6.99
C LEU A 213 9.40 -8.85 -7.40
N ARG A 214 10.12 -9.11 -8.50
CA ARG A 214 10.43 -10.46 -8.98
C ARG A 214 11.35 -11.22 -8.02
N LEU A 215 12.36 -10.56 -7.45
CA LEU A 215 13.22 -11.18 -6.44
C LEU A 215 12.43 -11.53 -5.17
N ASP A 216 11.53 -10.65 -4.74
CA ASP A 216 10.66 -10.89 -3.58
C ASP A 216 9.69 -12.04 -3.83
N TYR A 217 9.14 -12.14 -5.05
CA TYR A 217 8.34 -13.29 -5.47
C TYR A 217 9.11 -14.59 -5.31
N ILE A 218 10.34 -14.67 -5.85
CA ILE A 218 11.19 -15.85 -5.73
C ILE A 218 11.48 -16.20 -4.26
N ALA A 219 11.84 -15.20 -3.45
CA ALA A 219 12.14 -15.42 -2.03
C ALA A 219 10.94 -16.00 -1.29
N ARG A 220 9.74 -15.46 -1.52
CA ARG A 220 8.49 -15.95 -0.94
C ARG A 220 8.19 -17.40 -1.37
N ARG A 221 8.24 -17.69 -2.67
CA ARG A 221 7.96 -19.05 -3.17
C ARG A 221 8.89 -20.10 -2.55
N LEU A 222 10.17 -19.75 -2.36
CA LEU A 222 11.13 -20.62 -1.68
C LEU A 222 10.78 -20.83 -0.20
N GLN A 223 10.31 -19.80 0.50
CA GLN A 223 9.86 -19.92 1.90
C GLN A 223 8.56 -20.74 2.02
N GLU A 224 7.68 -20.69 1.02
CA GLU A 224 6.46 -21.49 0.93
C GLU A 224 6.70 -22.94 0.52
N GLY A 225 7.97 -23.36 0.36
CA GLY A 225 8.31 -24.75 0.05
C GLY A 225 8.21 -25.10 -1.44
N TYR A 226 8.53 -24.17 -2.35
CA TYR A 226 8.56 -24.44 -3.80
C TYR A 226 9.40 -25.66 -4.14
N THR A 227 8.82 -26.65 -4.84
CA THR A 227 9.43 -27.94 -5.16
C THR A 227 10.05 -28.04 -6.57
N GLY A 228 9.82 -27.04 -7.42
CA GLY A 228 10.41 -26.99 -8.76
C GLY A 228 11.88 -26.57 -8.78
N THR A 229 12.48 -26.51 -9.95
CA THR A 229 13.86 -26.05 -10.11
C THR A 229 13.99 -24.55 -9.94
N THR A 230 15.17 -24.09 -9.50
CA THR A 230 15.47 -22.64 -9.44
C THR A 230 15.31 -21.98 -10.80
N LEU A 231 15.61 -22.67 -11.89
CA LEU A 231 15.48 -22.14 -13.24
C LEU A 231 14.02 -21.88 -13.62
N GLU A 232 13.13 -22.82 -13.34
CA GLU A 232 11.69 -22.67 -13.56
C GLU A 232 11.15 -21.48 -12.76
N LEU A 233 11.54 -21.37 -11.49
CA LEU A 233 11.10 -20.26 -10.62
C LEU A 233 11.59 -18.90 -11.12
N ILE A 234 12.78 -18.80 -11.70
CA ILE A 234 13.31 -17.58 -12.32
C ILE A 234 12.43 -17.13 -13.48
N TYR A 235 12.02 -18.05 -14.35
CA TYR A 235 11.14 -17.75 -15.48
C TYR A 235 9.70 -17.46 -15.03
N GLU A 236 9.17 -18.21 -14.06
CA GLU A 236 7.87 -17.97 -13.43
C GLU A 236 7.80 -16.55 -12.81
N ALA A 237 8.90 -16.08 -12.23
CA ALA A 237 9.04 -14.72 -11.71
C ALA A 237 9.13 -13.63 -12.79
N GLY A 238 9.11 -14.00 -14.07
CA GLY A 238 9.12 -13.06 -15.20
C GLY A 238 10.51 -12.60 -15.65
N PHE A 239 11.60 -13.20 -15.19
CA PHE A 239 12.93 -12.91 -15.73
C PHE A 239 13.12 -13.56 -17.11
N ASN A 240 13.59 -12.78 -18.07
CA ASN A 240 13.84 -13.27 -19.43
C ASN A 240 15.09 -14.13 -19.56
N SER A 241 15.99 -14.13 -18.56
CA SER A 241 17.18 -14.98 -18.54
C SER A 241 17.73 -15.14 -17.13
N GLN A 242 18.37 -16.28 -16.91
CA GLN A 242 19.10 -16.62 -15.68
C GLN A 242 20.23 -15.60 -15.39
N GLN A 243 20.92 -15.10 -16.41
CA GLN A 243 21.98 -14.12 -16.26
C GLN A 243 21.44 -12.79 -15.70
N THR A 244 20.27 -12.34 -16.17
CA THR A 244 19.62 -11.14 -15.64
C THR A 244 19.26 -11.32 -14.17
N TYR A 245 18.68 -12.44 -13.79
CA TYR A 245 18.38 -12.75 -12.39
C TYR A 245 19.62 -12.68 -11.50
N TYR A 246 20.71 -13.39 -11.84
CA TYR A 246 21.89 -13.38 -11.00
C TYR A 246 22.55 -12.01 -10.90
N ARG A 247 22.57 -11.24 -11.99
CA ARG A 247 23.07 -9.85 -11.98
C ARG A 247 22.26 -8.98 -11.02
N VAL A 248 20.93 -9.06 -11.07
CA VAL A 248 20.03 -8.27 -10.21
C VAL A 248 20.17 -8.70 -8.75
N ARG A 249 20.16 -10.00 -8.47
CA ARG A 249 20.34 -10.57 -7.13
C ARG A 249 21.68 -10.16 -6.49
N LYS A 250 22.76 -10.10 -7.27
CA LYS A 250 24.06 -9.62 -6.78
C LYS A 250 24.04 -8.15 -6.41
N LYS A 251 23.28 -7.33 -7.17
CA LYS A 251 23.14 -5.89 -6.91
C LYS A 251 22.28 -5.60 -5.66
N SER A 252 21.26 -6.41 -5.41
CA SER A 252 20.36 -6.23 -4.25
C SER A 252 20.98 -6.62 -2.89
N LYS A 253 22.11 -7.33 -2.89
CA LYS A 253 22.85 -7.73 -1.68
C LYS A 253 23.93 -6.71 -1.23
N LYS A 254 24.13 -5.65 -2.02
CA LYS A 254 25.04 -4.54 -1.71
C LYS A 254 24.26 -3.34 -1.15
#